data_2665d003d37f800caebfcb2275368667
#
_entry.id   2665d003d37f800caebfcb2275368667
#
_cell.length_a   1.000
_cell.length_b   1.000
_cell.length_c   1.000
_cell.angle_alpha   90.00
_cell.angle_beta   90.00
_cell.angle_gamma   90.00
#
_symmetry.space_group_name_H-M   'P 1'
#
loop_
_entity.id
_entity.type
_entity.pdbx_description
1 polymer ?
#
loop_
_entity_poly.entity_id
_entity_poly.type
_entity_poly.pdbx_seq_one_letter_code
_entity_poly.pdbx_strand_id
1 'polypeptide(L)'
;MRGIGFRYARILGFGFLAFYPVGGARAQIPVPIPNEPAEINACVCIRLASGALAADKDAKSQGLAAVSQQLADLNAQLSAARPSIDVNNPDAVSRYKALLERRDAAFGQIGPAQSAAAAAVARYNASVGEYNQRCAGRPFNSDLVAQIQAHPNCPPLQ
;
A
#
# COMPACT_ATOMS: atom_id res chain seq x y z
N MET A 1 0.11 -44.45 4.85
CA MET A 1 -0.09 -45.00 3.51
C MET A 1 -1.54 -45.40 3.32
N ARG A 2 -2.37 -44.58 2.71
CA ARG A 2 -3.73 -44.91 2.24
C ARG A 2 -4.00 -44.00 1.03
N GLY A 3 -3.98 -44.61 -0.17
CA GLY A 3 -4.26 -43.93 -1.43
C GLY A 3 -5.78 -43.71 -1.58
N ILE A 4 -6.16 -42.52 -2.04
CA ILE A 4 -7.52 -42.21 -2.46
C ILE A 4 -7.53 -42.20 -3.99
N GLY A 5 -8.15 -43.22 -4.54
CA GLY A 5 -8.36 -43.40 -5.97
C GLY A 5 -9.46 -42.46 -6.48
N PHE A 6 -9.15 -41.63 -7.44
CA PHE A 6 -10.12 -40.84 -8.20
C PHE A 6 -10.73 -41.71 -9.31
N ARG A 7 -12.04 -41.97 -9.20
CA ARG A 7 -12.84 -42.60 -10.24
C ARG A 7 -13.27 -41.55 -11.26
N TYR A 8 -12.80 -41.71 -12.50
CA TYR A 8 -13.30 -40.97 -13.67
C TYR A 8 -14.71 -41.44 -14.04
N ALA A 9 -15.71 -40.55 -13.90
CA ALA A 9 -17.02 -40.74 -14.48
C ALA A 9 -17.03 -40.19 -15.92
N ARG A 10 -17.20 -41.08 -16.87
CA ARG A 10 -17.50 -40.77 -18.30
C ARG A 10 -18.96 -40.29 -18.35
N ILE A 11 -19.19 -39.10 -18.80
CA ILE A 11 -20.52 -38.61 -19.20
C ILE A 11 -20.54 -38.53 -20.71
N LEU A 12 -21.46 -39.35 -21.26
CA LEU A 12 -21.80 -39.49 -22.69
C LEU A 12 -22.47 -38.20 -23.22
N GLY A 13 -22.18 -37.94 -24.49
CA GLY A 13 -22.60 -36.76 -25.21
C GLY A 13 -24.10 -36.62 -25.41
N PHE A 14 -24.55 -35.38 -25.37
CA PHE A 14 -25.78 -34.91 -25.95
C PHE A 14 -25.45 -33.85 -27.00
N GLY A 15 -25.73 -34.17 -28.26
CA GLY A 15 -25.61 -33.25 -29.37
C GLY A 15 -26.61 -32.12 -29.23
N PHE A 16 -26.11 -30.89 -29.05
CA PHE A 16 -26.93 -29.68 -29.16
C PHE A 16 -26.73 -29.09 -30.53
N LEU A 17 -27.84 -29.07 -31.30
CA LEU A 17 -27.99 -28.34 -32.54
C LEU A 17 -27.73 -26.85 -32.27
N ALA A 18 -26.66 -26.35 -32.87
CA ALA A 18 -26.28 -24.94 -32.78
C ALA A 18 -27.32 -24.10 -33.60
N PHE A 19 -28.20 -23.44 -32.88
CA PHE A 19 -28.90 -22.28 -33.42
C PHE A 19 -27.90 -21.11 -33.41
N TYR A 20 -27.40 -20.73 -34.59
CA TYR A 20 -26.66 -19.48 -34.75
C TYR A 20 -27.68 -18.33 -34.73
N PRO A 21 -27.67 -17.49 -33.67
CA PRO A 21 -28.37 -16.23 -33.77
C PRO A 21 -27.58 -15.35 -34.74
N VAL A 22 -28.24 -14.92 -35.82
CA VAL A 22 -27.76 -13.85 -36.71
C VAL A 22 -27.53 -12.64 -35.79
N GLY A 23 -26.27 -12.45 -35.37
CA GLY A 23 -25.87 -11.30 -34.58
C GLY A 23 -25.98 -10.04 -35.40
N GLY A 24 -27.10 -9.33 -35.26
CA GLY A 24 -27.20 -7.95 -35.73
C GLY A 24 -26.04 -7.16 -35.10
N ALA A 25 -25.13 -6.67 -35.92
CA ALA A 25 -24.11 -5.72 -35.49
C ALA A 25 -24.82 -4.51 -34.88
N ARG A 26 -24.97 -4.49 -33.55
CA ARG A 26 -25.36 -3.28 -32.85
C ARG A 26 -24.23 -2.29 -33.09
N ALA A 27 -24.54 -1.28 -33.93
CA ALA A 27 -23.70 -0.11 -34.03
C ALA A 27 -23.49 0.40 -32.59
N GLN A 28 -22.31 0.22 -32.07
CA GLN A 28 -21.93 0.84 -30.80
C GLN A 28 -21.99 2.34 -31.04
N ILE A 29 -23.03 2.97 -30.48
CA ILE A 29 -23.09 4.43 -30.42
C ILE A 29 -21.80 4.86 -29.68
N PRO A 30 -20.91 5.67 -30.28
CA PRO A 30 -19.74 6.16 -29.60
C PRO A 30 -20.20 6.82 -28.30
N VAL A 31 -19.81 6.26 -27.17
CA VAL A 31 -20.04 6.90 -25.87
C VAL A 31 -19.31 8.24 -25.93
N PRO A 32 -19.99 9.38 -25.74
CA PRO A 32 -19.31 10.67 -25.76
C PRO A 32 -18.14 10.63 -24.77
N ILE A 33 -16.94 10.95 -25.23
CA ILE A 33 -15.78 11.06 -24.36
C ILE A 33 -16.09 12.22 -23.39
N PRO A 34 -16.16 11.98 -22.08
CA PRO A 34 -16.43 13.06 -21.15
C PRO A 34 -15.29 14.08 -21.21
N ASN A 35 -15.58 15.22 -21.84
CA ASN A 35 -14.64 16.34 -22.01
C ASN A 35 -14.90 17.43 -20.98
N GLU A 36 -15.36 17.06 -19.78
CA GLU A 36 -15.53 18.04 -18.72
C GLU A 36 -14.18 18.33 -18.06
N PRO A 37 -13.59 19.54 -18.28
CA PRO A 37 -12.28 19.88 -17.70
C PRO A 37 -12.22 19.69 -16.20
N ALA A 38 -13.34 19.92 -15.51
CA ALA A 38 -13.43 19.73 -14.06
C ALA A 38 -13.23 18.26 -13.62
N GLU A 39 -13.81 17.29 -14.36
CA GLU A 39 -13.61 15.86 -14.07
C GLU A 39 -12.18 15.42 -14.35
N ILE A 40 -11.61 15.86 -15.46
CA ILE A 40 -10.20 15.56 -15.79
C ILE A 40 -9.28 16.16 -14.71
N ASN A 41 -9.51 17.41 -14.32
CA ASN A 41 -8.73 18.05 -13.25
C ASN A 41 -8.86 17.28 -11.93
N ALA A 42 -10.05 16.84 -11.55
CA ALA A 42 -10.25 16.02 -10.36
C ALA A 42 -9.42 14.72 -10.43
N CYS A 43 -9.41 14.02 -11.57
CA CYS A 43 -8.63 12.80 -11.75
C CYS A 43 -7.11 13.06 -11.73
N VAL A 44 -6.65 14.16 -12.32
CA VAL A 44 -5.25 14.59 -12.24
C VAL A 44 -4.86 14.85 -10.78
N CYS A 45 -5.70 15.56 -10.02
CA CYS A 45 -5.46 15.87 -8.62
C CYS A 45 -5.43 14.61 -7.75
N ILE A 46 -6.35 13.67 -7.94
CA ILE A 46 -6.34 12.39 -7.20
C ILE A 46 -5.04 11.62 -7.50
N ARG A 47 -4.58 11.58 -8.74
CA ARG A 47 -3.34 10.92 -9.11
C ARG A 47 -2.12 11.56 -8.45
N LEU A 48 -2.03 12.90 -8.44
CA LEU A 48 -0.96 13.64 -7.77
C LEU A 48 -0.99 13.41 -6.25
N ALA A 49 -2.19 13.43 -5.65
CA ALA A 49 -2.38 13.12 -4.24
C ALA A 49 -1.94 11.69 -3.91
N SER A 50 -2.31 10.71 -4.74
CA SER A 50 -1.88 9.31 -4.57
C SER A 50 -0.35 9.17 -4.63
N GLY A 51 0.33 9.93 -5.49
CA GLY A 51 1.80 9.94 -5.54
C GLY A 51 2.43 10.47 -4.24
N ALA A 52 1.92 11.57 -3.71
CA ALA A 52 2.38 12.13 -2.44
C ALA A 52 2.09 11.18 -1.25
N LEU A 53 0.91 10.55 -1.23
CA LEU A 53 0.54 9.57 -0.21
C LEU A 53 1.37 8.28 -0.31
N ALA A 54 1.80 7.87 -1.51
CA ALA A 54 2.73 6.76 -1.68
C ALA A 54 4.09 7.07 -1.03
N ALA A 55 4.62 8.28 -1.26
CA ALA A 55 5.86 8.71 -0.64
C ALA A 55 5.75 8.79 0.90
N ASP A 56 4.65 9.32 1.44
CA ASP A 56 4.40 9.33 2.90
C ASP A 56 4.32 7.91 3.47
N LYS A 57 3.57 7.00 2.82
CA LYS A 57 3.50 5.58 3.20
C LYS A 57 4.88 4.94 3.26
N ASP A 58 5.71 5.17 2.25
CA ASP A 58 7.05 4.60 2.19
C ASP A 58 7.95 5.18 3.29
N ALA A 59 7.90 6.50 3.52
CA ALA A 59 8.64 7.15 4.60
C ALA A 59 8.24 6.64 5.99
N LYS A 60 6.94 6.46 6.26
CA LYS A 60 6.44 5.92 7.54
C LYS A 60 6.84 4.45 7.73
N SER A 61 6.80 3.65 6.66
CA SER A 61 7.23 2.24 6.70
C SER A 61 8.73 2.11 6.97
N GLN A 62 9.55 2.97 6.35
CA GLN A 62 10.99 3.04 6.61
C GLN A 62 11.27 3.49 8.05
N GLY A 63 10.53 4.47 8.57
CA GLY A 63 10.65 4.90 9.96
C GLY A 63 10.36 3.77 10.95
N LEU A 64 9.30 2.97 10.73
CA LEU A 64 9.00 1.80 11.53
C LEU A 64 10.13 0.75 11.46
N ALA A 65 10.66 0.48 10.26
CA ALA A 65 11.76 -0.47 10.09
C ALA A 65 13.03 -0.01 10.83
N ALA A 66 13.35 1.30 10.77
CA ALA A 66 14.51 1.86 11.46
C ALA A 66 14.39 1.73 12.99
N VAL A 67 13.24 2.04 13.58
CA VAL A 67 13.00 1.88 15.02
C VAL A 67 13.07 0.40 15.43
N SER A 68 12.53 -0.50 14.61
CA SER A 68 12.56 -1.94 14.85
C SER A 68 14.00 -2.48 14.82
N GLN A 69 14.80 -2.02 13.86
CA GLN A 69 16.22 -2.38 13.77
C GLN A 69 17.00 -1.84 14.98
N GLN A 70 16.77 -0.59 15.36
CA GLN A 70 17.41 0.00 16.56
C GLN A 70 17.10 -0.81 17.83
N LEU A 71 15.85 -1.24 17.99
CA LEU A 71 15.44 -2.08 19.12
C LEU A 71 16.14 -3.44 19.09
N ALA A 72 16.25 -4.07 17.91
CA ALA A 72 16.97 -5.33 17.75
C ALA A 72 18.47 -5.19 18.12
N ASP A 73 19.12 -4.13 17.64
CA ASP A 73 20.52 -3.85 17.93
C ASP A 73 20.77 -3.59 19.43
N LEU A 74 19.88 -2.85 20.09
CA LEU A 74 19.96 -2.60 21.53
C LEU A 74 19.76 -3.90 22.35
N ASN A 75 18.84 -4.76 21.92
CA ASN A 75 18.66 -6.07 22.56
C ASN A 75 19.89 -6.96 22.39
N ALA A 76 20.54 -6.95 21.21
CA ALA A 76 21.78 -7.67 20.98
C ALA A 76 22.92 -7.15 21.87
N GLN A 77 23.07 -5.82 22.00
CA GLN A 77 24.04 -5.20 22.88
C GLN A 77 23.82 -5.57 24.36
N LEU A 78 22.60 -5.53 24.83
CA LEU A 78 22.20 -5.94 26.17
C LEU A 78 22.52 -7.42 26.44
N SER A 79 22.21 -8.28 25.48
CA SER A 79 22.48 -9.72 25.57
C SER A 79 23.98 -10.02 25.64
N ALA A 80 24.78 -9.29 24.86
CA ALA A 80 26.23 -9.43 24.85
C ALA A 80 26.87 -8.87 26.13
N ALA A 81 26.36 -7.76 26.66
CA ALA A 81 26.91 -7.12 27.87
C ALA A 81 26.57 -7.88 29.14
N ARG A 82 25.37 -8.52 29.20
CA ARG A 82 24.86 -9.15 30.43
C ARG A 82 25.80 -10.13 31.13
N PRO A 83 26.48 -11.09 30.44
CA PRO A 83 27.34 -12.07 31.10
C PRO A 83 28.64 -11.49 31.62
N SER A 84 29.03 -10.28 31.19
CA SER A 84 30.33 -9.64 31.52
C SER A 84 30.19 -8.45 32.45
N ILE A 85 29.02 -8.20 33.03
CA ILE A 85 28.81 -7.07 33.95
C ILE A 85 29.47 -7.39 35.29
N ASP A 86 30.48 -6.59 35.66
CA ASP A 86 30.97 -6.53 37.02
C ASP A 86 30.06 -5.66 37.88
N VAL A 87 29.24 -6.27 38.71
CA VAL A 87 28.28 -5.58 39.59
C VAL A 87 28.94 -4.71 40.66
N ASN A 88 30.23 -4.93 40.93
CA ASN A 88 31.02 -4.12 41.88
C ASN A 88 31.67 -2.91 41.20
N ASN A 89 31.60 -2.82 39.87
CA ASN A 89 32.07 -1.69 39.10
C ASN A 89 30.91 -0.73 38.78
N PRO A 90 30.82 0.45 39.44
CA PRO A 90 29.73 1.38 39.26
C PRO A 90 29.62 1.91 37.83
N ASP A 91 30.74 2.05 37.10
CA ASP A 91 30.74 2.50 35.71
C ASP A 91 30.17 1.44 34.76
N ALA A 92 30.46 0.16 35.00
CA ALA A 92 29.89 -0.94 34.23
C ALA A 92 28.37 -1.02 34.41
N VAL A 93 27.91 -0.90 35.64
CA VAL A 93 26.46 -0.88 35.99
C VAL A 93 25.79 0.34 35.37
N SER A 94 26.40 1.52 35.42
CA SER A 94 25.87 2.74 34.84
C SER A 94 25.69 2.62 33.29
N ARG A 95 26.70 2.10 32.57
CA ARG A 95 26.63 1.85 31.15
C ARG A 95 25.49 0.88 30.76
N TYR A 96 25.34 -0.19 31.53
CA TYR A 96 24.26 -1.15 31.29
C TYR A 96 22.87 -0.55 31.52
N LYS A 97 22.70 0.26 32.57
CA LYS A 97 21.45 1.01 32.79
C LYS A 97 21.14 1.95 31.64
N ALA A 98 22.12 2.68 31.13
CA ALA A 98 21.95 3.55 29.97
C ALA A 98 21.49 2.78 28.69
N LEU A 99 21.99 1.55 28.48
CA LEU A 99 21.53 0.69 27.41
C LEU A 99 20.07 0.25 27.60
N LEU A 100 19.68 -0.07 28.85
CA LEU A 100 18.26 -0.40 29.15
C LEU A 100 17.33 0.77 28.88
N GLU A 101 17.70 1.97 29.34
CA GLU A 101 16.90 3.19 29.10
C GLU A 101 16.74 3.48 27.60
N ARG A 102 17.83 3.34 26.83
CA ARG A 102 17.77 3.49 25.36
C ARG A 102 16.87 2.45 24.72
N ARG A 103 16.94 1.19 25.16
CA ARG A 103 16.08 0.10 24.68
C ARG A 103 14.60 0.39 24.98
N ASP A 104 14.30 0.85 26.19
CA ASP A 104 12.94 1.16 26.61
C ASP A 104 12.38 2.38 25.84
N ALA A 105 13.21 3.38 25.59
CA ALA A 105 12.84 4.51 24.73
C ALA A 105 12.55 4.06 23.29
N ALA A 106 13.38 3.19 22.70
CA ALA A 106 13.15 2.65 21.37
C ALA A 106 11.89 1.77 21.33
N PHE A 107 11.66 0.95 22.34
CA PHE A 107 10.45 0.14 22.46
C PHE A 107 9.18 1.01 22.51
N GLY A 108 9.24 2.11 23.27
CA GLY A 108 8.11 3.05 23.35
C GLY A 108 7.76 3.73 22.02
N GLN A 109 8.68 3.78 21.05
CA GLN A 109 8.44 4.34 19.72
C GLN A 109 7.77 3.36 18.74
N ILE A 110 7.79 2.05 19.00
CA ILE A 110 7.25 1.03 18.10
C ILE A 110 5.74 1.25 17.85
N GLY A 111 4.94 1.37 18.91
CA GLY A 111 3.50 1.55 18.81
C GLY A 111 3.09 2.78 17.98
N PRO A 112 3.60 3.98 18.31
CA PRO A 112 3.37 5.18 17.49
C PRO A 112 3.81 5.01 16.03
N ALA A 113 4.97 4.42 15.77
CA ALA A 113 5.47 4.19 14.41
C ALA A 113 4.58 3.21 13.62
N GLN A 114 4.11 2.13 14.25
CA GLN A 114 3.16 1.19 13.65
C GLN A 114 1.84 1.88 13.30
N SER A 115 1.29 2.67 14.22
CA SER A 115 0.05 3.41 14.00
C SER A 115 0.20 4.42 12.86
N ALA A 116 1.31 5.14 12.79
CA ALA A 116 1.59 6.08 11.72
C ALA A 116 1.72 5.40 10.35
N ALA A 117 2.43 4.26 10.29
CA ALA A 117 2.58 3.47 9.06
C ALA A 117 1.23 2.91 8.59
N ALA A 118 0.42 2.35 9.50
CA ALA A 118 -0.91 1.84 9.18
C ALA A 118 -1.85 2.93 8.66
N ALA A 119 -1.85 4.12 9.29
CA ALA A 119 -2.64 5.26 8.85
C ALA A 119 -2.21 5.75 7.46
N ALA A 120 -0.90 5.79 7.17
CA ALA A 120 -0.40 6.18 5.86
C ALA A 120 -0.79 5.17 4.77
N VAL A 121 -0.74 3.86 5.04
CA VAL A 121 -1.24 2.80 4.14
C VAL A 121 -2.73 2.98 3.88
N ALA A 122 -3.54 3.23 4.91
CA ALA A 122 -4.98 3.42 4.76
C ALA A 122 -5.31 4.62 3.87
N ARG A 123 -4.65 5.77 4.06
CA ARG A 123 -4.84 6.97 3.22
C ARG A 123 -4.45 6.71 1.76
N TYR A 124 -3.32 6.07 1.53
CA TYR A 124 -2.89 5.69 0.18
C TYR A 124 -3.91 4.79 -0.50
N ASN A 125 -4.35 3.72 0.17
CA ASN A 125 -5.34 2.79 -0.39
C ASN A 125 -6.69 3.47 -0.68
N ALA A 126 -7.15 4.38 0.18
CA ALA A 126 -8.36 5.16 -0.05
C ALA A 126 -8.23 6.02 -1.32
N SER A 127 -7.10 6.71 -1.50
CA SER A 127 -6.84 7.53 -2.70
C SER A 127 -6.77 6.69 -3.98
N VAL A 128 -6.12 5.52 -3.93
CA VAL A 128 -6.09 4.56 -5.06
C VAL A 128 -7.50 4.03 -5.37
N GLY A 129 -8.28 3.72 -4.33
CA GLY A 129 -9.68 3.30 -4.48
C GLY A 129 -10.52 4.37 -5.15
N GLU A 130 -10.39 5.63 -4.73
CA GLU A 130 -11.09 6.76 -5.35
C GLU A 130 -10.69 6.93 -6.83
N TYR A 131 -9.38 6.86 -7.14
CA TYR A 131 -8.90 6.93 -8.52
C TYR A 131 -9.52 5.81 -9.37
N ASN A 132 -9.53 4.59 -8.87
CA ASN A 132 -10.08 3.44 -9.60
C ASN A 132 -11.57 3.57 -9.86
N GLN A 133 -12.34 4.10 -8.91
CA GLN A 133 -13.79 4.28 -9.05
C GLN A 133 -14.15 5.41 -10.00
N ARG A 134 -13.40 6.51 -9.99
CA ARG A 134 -13.78 7.75 -10.71
C ARG A 134 -13.06 7.93 -12.03
N CYS A 135 -11.84 7.41 -12.15
CA CYS A 135 -10.92 7.80 -13.21
C CYS A 135 -10.42 6.64 -14.07
N ALA A 136 -10.23 5.46 -13.48
CA ALA A 136 -9.65 4.33 -14.20
C ALA A 136 -10.58 3.83 -15.30
N GLY A 137 -10.02 3.53 -16.48
CA GLY A 137 -10.76 2.99 -17.63
C GLY A 137 -11.67 4.00 -18.34
N ARG A 138 -11.70 5.26 -17.92
CA ARG A 138 -12.48 6.31 -18.61
C ARG A 138 -11.68 6.87 -19.79
N PRO A 139 -12.31 6.99 -20.96
CA PRO A 139 -11.67 7.60 -22.12
C PRO A 139 -11.66 9.13 -21.95
N PHE A 140 -10.51 9.71 -21.64
CA PHE A 140 -10.33 11.17 -21.60
C PHE A 140 -9.62 11.65 -22.87
N ASN A 141 -9.89 12.90 -23.27
CA ASN A 141 -9.15 13.56 -24.33
C ASN A 141 -7.71 13.81 -23.88
N SER A 142 -6.73 13.24 -24.61
CA SER A 142 -5.30 13.29 -24.26
C SER A 142 -4.74 14.70 -24.21
N ASP A 143 -5.18 15.58 -25.14
CA ASP A 143 -4.64 16.94 -25.24
C ASP A 143 -5.14 17.78 -24.06
N LEU A 144 -6.41 17.61 -23.68
CA LEU A 144 -6.98 18.29 -22.53
C LEU A 144 -6.37 17.77 -21.21
N VAL A 145 -6.11 16.47 -21.13
CA VAL A 145 -5.36 15.89 -19.97
C VAL A 145 -3.96 16.52 -19.87
N ALA A 146 -3.23 16.64 -20.98
CA ALA A 146 -1.90 17.24 -20.99
C ALA A 146 -1.91 18.71 -20.56
N GLN A 147 -2.88 19.49 -21.05
CA GLN A 147 -3.06 20.90 -20.65
C GLN A 147 -3.33 21.04 -19.16
N ILE A 148 -4.25 20.23 -18.61
CA ILE A 148 -4.59 20.27 -17.17
C ILE A 148 -3.43 19.79 -16.32
N GLN A 149 -2.67 18.79 -16.76
CA GLN A 149 -1.48 18.33 -16.05
C GLN A 149 -0.38 19.38 -15.94
N ALA A 150 -0.25 20.27 -16.94
CA ALA A 150 0.72 21.35 -16.91
C ALA A 150 0.38 22.40 -15.82
N HIS A 151 -0.92 22.62 -15.54
CA HIS A 151 -1.40 23.61 -14.58
C HIS A 151 -2.59 23.08 -13.78
N PRO A 152 -2.40 22.04 -12.93
CA PRO A 152 -3.49 21.45 -12.19
C PRO A 152 -3.97 22.39 -11.09
N ASN A 153 -5.29 22.58 -10.99
CA ASN A 153 -5.91 23.31 -9.90
C ASN A 153 -6.37 22.30 -8.82
N CYS A 154 -5.44 21.92 -7.95
CA CYS A 154 -5.70 20.91 -6.93
C CYS A 154 -5.88 21.55 -5.54
N PRO A 155 -6.86 21.06 -4.74
CA PRO A 155 -6.95 21.45 -3.34
C PRO A 155 -5.71 20.94 -2.58
N PRO A 156 -5.34 21.60 -1.46
CA PRO A 156 -4.28 21.12 -0.60
C PRO A 156 -4.61 19.73 -0.06
N LEU A 157 -3.60 18.88 0.09
CA LEU A 157 -3.73 17.57 0.74
C LEU A 157 -4.11 17.79 2.22
N GLN A 158 -5.18 17.16 2.65
CA GLN A 158 -5.65 17.13 4.03
C GLN A 158 -5.09 15.94 4.80
#